data_9193c5656fbddd46149b5ab618265e44
#
_entry.id   9193c5656fbddd46149b5ab618265e44
#
_cell.length_a   1.000
_cell.length_b   1.000
_cell.length_c   1.000
_cell.angle_alpha   90.00
_cell.angle_beta   90.00
_cell.angle_gamma   90.00
#
_symmetry.space_group_name_H-M   'P 1'
#
loop_
_entity.id
_entity.type
_entity.pdbx_description
1 polymer ?
#
loop_
_entity_poly.entity_id
_entity_poly.type
_entity_poly.pdbx_seq_one_letter_code
_entity_poly.pdbx_strand_id
1 'polypeptide(L)'
;SDWAWAGGLLNVLLPALLLGVPVVSSPGQKFDPDMAYRIMQDMDVRNAFIPPTALRLMKSVANPREKYRLNLRTIGSAGESLGRETWEWVRDTLGITINEFYGQTECNIVLGSMISLGVSRAGAIGKMTAGHTVAIIDAHGRELPPGTAGQIAVRRPDPVMFLGYWNNPEATQRKFIGDWM
;
A
#
# COMPACT_ATOMS: atom_id res chain seq x y z
N SER A 1 4.09 9.84 -3.90
CA SER A 1 5.10 8.79 -3.91
C SER A 1 6.03 8.97 -5.11
N ASP A 2 7.24 8.46 -5.02
CA ASP A 2 8.22 8.48 -6.09
C ASP A 2 7.85 7.47 -7.19
N TRP A 3 7.94 7.88 -8.46
CA TRP A 3 7.68 6.98 -9.59
C TRP A 3 8.85 6.04 -9.92
N ALA A 4 10.03 6.25 -9.35
CA ALA A 4 11.10 5.26 -9.38
C ALA A 4 10.84 4.05 -8.46
N TRP A 5 9.88 4.17 -7.55
CA TRP A 5 9.42 3.09 -6.71
C TRP A 5 8.19 2.38 -7.31
N ALA A 6 8.19 1.03 -7.28
CA ALA A 6 7.11 0.21 -7.84
C ALA A 6 5.71 0.64 -7.34
N GLY A 7 5.56 1.01 -6.07
CA GLY A 7 4.29 1.49 -5.52
C GLY A 7 3.78 2.76 -6.18
N GLY A 8 4.65 3.72 -6.47
CA GLY A 8 4.28 4.93 -7.19
C GLY A 8 3.99 4.68 -8.66
N LEU A 9 4.80 3.88 -9.32
CA LEU A 9 4.67 3.58 -10.75
C LEU A 9 3.48 2.65 -11.04
N LEU A 10 3.49 1.46 -10.43
CA LEU A 10 2.56 0.38 -10.78
C LEU A 10 1.20 0.50 -10.07
N ASN A 11 1.13 1.21 -8.94
CA ASN A 11 -0.11 1.29 -8.16
C ASN A 11 -0.75 2.69 -8.18
N VAL A 12 -0.10 3.69 -8.78
CA VAL A 12 -0.65 5.05 -8.92
C VAL A 12 -0.61 5.51 -10.37
N LEU A 13 0.60 5.68 -10.95
CA LEU A 13 0.75 6.34 -12.25
C LEU A 13 0.12 5.52 -13.38
N LEU A 14 0.59 4.30 -13.59
CA LEU A 14 0.14 3.48 -14.74
C LEU A 14 -1.34 3.11 -14.68
N PRO A 15 -1.90 2.66 -13.54
CA PRO A 15 -3.34 2.37 -13.47
C PRO A 15 -4.21 3.60 -13.68
N ALA A 16 -3.81 4.76 -13.13
CA ALA A 16 -4.56 6.00 -13.33
C ALA A 16 -4.57 6.41 -14.81
N LEU A 17 -3.42 6.38 -15.48
CA LEU A 17 -3.33 6.70 -16.92
C LEU A 17 -4.11 5.70 -17.78
N LEU A 18 -4.05 4.41 -17.47
CA LEU A 18 -4.82 3.37 -18.15
C LEU A 18 -6.34 3.61 -18.07
N LEU A 19 -6.79 4.11 -16.94
CA LEU A 19 -8.20 4.41 -16.68
C LEU A 19 -8.61 5.83 -17.10
N GLY A 20 -7.69 6.61 -17.70
CA GLY A 20 -7.96 7.99 -18.11
C GLY A 20 -8.15 8.96 -16.93
N VAL A 21 -7.61 8.61 -15.74
CA VAL A 21 -7.68 9.44 -14.55
C VAL A 21 -6.47 10.36 -14.49
N PRO A 22 -6.64 11.68 -14.32
CA PRO A 22 -5.53 12.61 -14.17
C PRO A 22 -4.66 12.28 -12.95
N VAL A 23 -3.34 12.42 -13.11
CA VAL A 23 -2.37 12.21 -12.03
C VAL A 23 -1.71 13.53 -11.69
N VAL A 24 -1.72 13.89 -10.40
CA VAL A 24 -1.01 15.06 -9.91
C VAL A 24 0.45 14.72 -9.69
N SER A 25 1.33 15.47 -10.34
CA SER A 25 2.78 15.41 -10.15
C SER A 25 3.27 16.66 -9.43
N SER A 26 4.17 16.48 -8.49
CA SER A 26 4.84 17.58 -7.81
C SER A 26 6.36 17.43 -7.98
N PRO A 27 7.11 18.52 -8.17
CA PRO A 27 8.56 18.44 -8.26
C PRO A 27 9.15 17.81 -7.00
N GLY A 28 10.15 16.94 -7.18
CA GLY A 28 10.82 16.23 -6.10
C GLY A 28 11.47 17.20 -5.12
N GLN A 29 10.91 17.31 -3.94
CA GLN A 29 11.42 18.05 -2.80
C GLN A 29 11.28 17.19 -1.54
N LYS A 30 11.97 17.61 -0.46
CA LYS A 30 11.73 17.00 0.85
C LYS A 30 10.25 17.09 1.18
N PHE A 31 9.66 15.98 1.66
CA PHE A 31 8.24 15.94 2.01
C PHE A 31 7.90 17.00 3.08
N ASP A 32 6.94 17.83 2.77
CA ASP A 32 6.38 18.87 3.63
C ASP A 32 4.87 18.63 3.81
N PRO A 33 4.38 18.44 5.04
CA PRO A 33 2.96 18.15 5.30
C PRO A 33 2.02 19.27 4.86
N ASP A 34 2.36 20.53 5.11
CA ASP A 34 1.53 21.67 4.69
C ASP A 34 1.46 21.78 3.16
N MET A 35 2.57 21.58 2.48
CA MET A 35 2.61 21.52 1.01
C MET A 35 1.75 20.37 0.48
N ALA A 36 1.82 19.19 1.11
CA ALA A 36 1.00 18.04 0.71
C ALA A 36 -0.50 18.35 0.81
N TYR A 37 -0.95 18.96 1.90
CA TYR A 37 -2.35 19.38 2.05
C TYR A 37 -2.77 20.46 1.05
N ARG A 38 -1.89 21.45 0.78
CA ARG A 38 -2.16 22.47 -0.25
C ARG A 38 -2.32 21.85 -1.64
N ILE A 39 -1.43 20.95 -2.04
CA ILE A 39 -1.56 20.25 -3.32
C ILE A 39 -2.89 19.50 -3.41
N MET A 40 -3.28 18.80 -2.34
CA MET A 40 -4.55 18.08 -2.29
C MET A 40 -5.76 19.01 -2.44
N GLN A 41 -5.72 20.18 -1.83
CA GLN A 41 -6.74 21.21 -1.95
C GLN A 41 -6.78 21.84 -3.34
N ASP A 42 -5.63 22.34 -3.81
CA ASP A 42 -5.53 23.18 -5.01
C ASP A 42 -5.79 22.37 -6.30
N MET A 43 -5.43 21.08 -6.26
CA MET A 43 -5.63 20.13 -7.37
C MET A 43 -6.89 19.27 -7.22
N ASP A 44 -7.73 19.55 -6.22
CA ASP A 44 -8.95 18.80 -5.92
C ASP A 44 -8.74 17.27 -5.86
N VAL A 45 -7.69 16.83 -5.16
CA VAL A 45 -7.30 15.42 -5.10
C VAL A 45 -8.37 14.58 -4.41
N ARG A 46 -8.87 13.56 -5.13
CA ARG A 46 -9.91 12.65 -4.64
C ARG A 46 -9.34 11.34 -4.11
N ASN A 47 -8.25 10.87 -4.68
CA ASN A 47 -7.60 9.62 -4.31
C ASN A 47 -6.12 9.88 -4.07
N ALA A 48 -5.57 9.39 -2.98
CA ALA A 48 -4.17 9.57 -2.65
C ALA A 48 -3.52 8.24 -2.25
N PHE A 49 -2.27 8.05 -2.66
CA PHE A 49 -1.40 7.00 -2.13
C PHE A 49 -0.33 7.64 -1.26
N ILE A 50 -0.39 7.40 0.03
CA ILE A 50 0.46 8.07 1.03
C ILE A 50 1.13 7.00 1.90
N PRO A 51 2.47 6.85 1.84
CA PRO A 51 3.18 5.92 2.72
C PRO A 51 2.98 6.23 4.20
N PRO A 52 3.03 5.25 5.10
CA PRO A 52 2.81 5.44 6.54
C PRO A 52 3.71 6.49 7.18
N THR A 53 4.99 6.57 6.79
CA THR A 53 5.91 7.61 7.26
C THR A 53 5.41 9.01 6.91
N ALA A 54 4.91 9.23 5.69
CA ALA A 54 4.34 10.52 5.30
C ALA A 54 3.06 10.84 6.08
N LEU A 55 2.18 9.85 6.31
CA LEU A 55 0.99 10.02 7.16
C LEU A 55 1.36 10.41 8.59
N ARG A 56 2.41 9.80 9.16
CA ARG A 56 2.91 10.17 10.50
C ARG A 56 3.40 11.62 10.54
N LEU A 57 4.09 12.08 9.51
CA LEU A 57 4.52 13.48 9.39
C LEU A 57 3.31 14.42 9.24
N MET A 58 2.28 14.03 8.50
CA MET A 58 1.05 14.82 8.33
C MET A 58 0.30 15.07 9.63
N LYS A 59 0.48 14.26 10.67
CA LYS A 59 -0.07 14.48 12.01
C LYS A 59 0.43 15.78 12.67
N SER A 60 1.56 16.33 12.24
CA SER A 60 2.10 17.59 12.77
C SER A 60 1.24 18.82 12.45
N VAL A 61 0.37 18.72 11.44
CA VAL A 61 -0.55 19.79 11.08
C VAL A 61 -1.84 19.66 11.90
N ALA A 62 -2.05 20.62 12.80
CA ALA A 62 -3.26 20.65 13.60
C ALA A 62 -4.50 20.98 12.75
N ASN A 63 -5.61 20.30 13.03
CA ASN A 63 -6.93 20.54 12.41
C ASN A 63 -6.87 20.69 10.88
N PRO A 64 -6.31 19.72 10.13
CA PRO A 64 -6.07 19.89 8.71
C PRO A 64 -7.35 20.14 7.90
N ARG A 65 -8.51 19.62 8.33
CA ARG A 65 -9.80 19.85 7.64
C ARG A 65 -10.40 21.24 7.88
N GLU A 66 -10.00 21.91 8.93
CA GLU A 66 -10.35 23.32 9.15
C GLU A 66 -9.45 24.25 8.35
N LYS A 67 -8.17 23.87 8.24
CA LYS A 67 -7.14 24.64 7.55
C LYS A 67 -7.17 24.49 6.02
N TYR A 68 -7.55 23.30 5.53
CA TYR A 68 -7.55 22.96 4.11
C TYR A 68 -8.89 22.36 3.68
N ARG A 69 -9.39 22.78 2.53
CA ARG A 69 -10.59 22.19 1.90
C ARG A 69 -10.19 20.89 1.20
N LEU A 70 -10.27 19.78 1.92
CA LEU A 70 -9.91 18.46 1.41
C LEU A 70 -11.14 17.76 0.84
N ASN A 71 -11.05 17.30 -0.42
CA ASN A 71 -12.08 16.54 -1.12
C ASN A 71 -11.68 15.07 -1.32
N LEU A 72 -10.82 14.56 -0.44
CA LEU A 72 -10.34 13.19 -0.47
C LEU A 72 -11.49 12.19 -0.28
N ARG A 73 -11.56 11.20 -1.17
CA ARG A 73 -12.49 10.08 -1.12
C ARG A 73 -11.84 8.81 -0.55
N THR A 74 -10.58 8.58 -0.89
CA THR A 74 -9.84 7.41 -0.44
C THR A 74 -8.36 7.70 -0.28
N ILE A 75 -7.76 7.03 0.69
CA ILE A 75 -6.31 6.98 0.87
C ILE A 75 -5.89 5.50 0.85
N GLY A 76 -4.92 5.18 0.01
CA GLY A 76 -4.19 3.93 0.06
C GLY A 76 -2.86 4.11 0.78
N SER A 77 -2.39 3.11 1.52
CA SER A 77 -1.10 3.16 2.20
C SER A 77 -0.40 1.80 2.19
N ALA A 78 0.87 1.79 1.89
CA ALA A 78 1.72 0.59 1.85
C ALA A 78 3.21 0.96 1.94
N GLY A 79 4.06 -0.07 1.93
CA GLY A 79 5.52 0.03 1.94
C GLY A 79 6.13 -0.22 3.32
N GLU A 80 5.39 0.03 4.37
CA GLU A 80 5.72 -0.26 5.77
C GLU A 80 4.42 -0.46 6.57
N SER A 81 4.52 -0.94 7.80
CA SER A 81 3.35 -1.11 8.66
C SER A 81 2.69 0.24 8.97
N LEU A 82 1.39 0.34 8.73
CA LEU A 82 0.60 1.53 9.02
C LEU A 82 0.42 1.72 10.54
N GLY A 83 0.08 0.65 11.23
CA GLY A 83 -0.24 0.65 12.64
C GLY A 83 -1.66 1.19 12.95
N ARG A 84 -2.22 0.68 14.04
CA ARG A 84 -3.57 1.03 14.49
C ARG A 84 -3.74 2.54 14.74
N GLU A 85 -2.80 3.14 15.43
CA GLU A 85 -2.86 4.57 15.80
C GLU A 85 -2.94 5.50 14.57
N THR A 86 -2.15 5.21 13.52
CA THR A 86 -2.18 6.02 12.30
C THR A 86 -3.48 5.79 11.52
N TRP A 87 -3.97 4.55 11.49
CA TRP A 87 -5.25 4.22 10.88
C TRP A 87 -6.41 4.98 11.56
N GLU A 88 -6.46 4.98 12.91
CA GLU A 88 -7.47 5.67 13.70
C GLU A 88 -7.37 7.19 13.51
N TRP A 89 -6.17 7.74 13.52
CA TRP A 89 -5.97 9.17 13.25
C TRP A 89 -6.48 9.60 11.87
N VAL A 90 -6.23 8.84 10.81
CA VAL A 90 -6.76 9.15 9.46
C VAL A 90 -8.28 9.14 9.48
N ARG A 91 -8.90 8.15 10.12
CA ARG A 91 -10.36 8.07 10.25
C ARG A 91 -10.92 9.26 11.02
N ASP A 92 -10.36 9.57 12.17
CA ASP A 92 -10.92 10.55 13.10
C ASP A 92 -10.61 12.00 12.69
N THR A 93 -9.45 12.24 12.10
CA THR A 93 -9.00 13.59 11.69
C THR A 93 -9.36 13.92 10.26
N LEU A 94 -9.16 12.98 9.32
CA LEU A 94 -9.45 13.22 7.90
C LEU A 94 -10.83 12.71 7.47
N GLY A 95 -11.55 11.98 8.33
CA GLY A 95 -12.86 11.42 8.03
C GLY A 95 -12.84 10.35 6.93
N ILE A 96 -11.71 9.68 6.76
CA ILE A 96 -11.48 8.71 5.68
C ILE A 96 -11.02 7.40 6.31
N THR A 97 -11.64 6.30 5.90
CA THR A 97 -11.09 4.99 6.22
C THR A 97 -10.03 4.63 5.20
N ILE A 98 -8.81 4.36 5.69
CA ILE A 98 -7.66 4.10 4.85
C ILE A 98 -7.64 2.63 4.39
N ASN A 99 -7.24 2.40 3.14
CA ASN A 99 -6.94 1.09 2.61
C ASN A 99 -5.44 0.81 2.80
N GLU A 100 -5.10 -0.06 3.75
CA GLU A 100 -3.75 -0.57 3.91
C GLU A 100 -3.55 -1.77 2.98
N PHE A 101 -2.38 -1.88 2.35
CA PHE A 101 -2.06 -3.03 1.53
C PHE A 101 -0.59 -3.43 1.63
N TYR A 102 -0.35 -4.70 1.35
CA TYR A 102 0.97 -5.32 1.39
C TYR A 102 1.29 -5.97 0.05
N GLY A 103 2.53 -5.83 -0.34
CA GLY A 103 3.13 -6.48 -1.48
C GLY A 103 4.63 -6.24 -1.52
N GLN A 104 5.25 -6.71 -2.56
CA GLN A 104 6.68 -6.57 -2.84
C GLN A 104 6.84 -6.26 -4.31
N THR A 105 8.02 -5.77 -4.70
CA THR A 105 8.34 -5.56 -6.13
C THR A 105 8.19 -6.87 -6.91
N GLU A 106 8.48 -8.00 -6.27
CA GLU A 106 8.44 -9.35 -6.84
C GLU A 106 7.03 -9.91 -7.07
N CYS A 107 5.99 -9.34 -6.47
CA CYS A 107 4.62 -9.89 -6.59
C CYS A 107 3.53 -8.83 -6.61
N ASN A 108 3.88 -7.53 -6.63
CA ASN A 108 2.94 -6.42 -6.52
C ASN A 108 2.07 -6.53 -5.24
N ILE A 109 0.81 -6.09 -5.27
CA ILE A 109 -0.10 -6.07 -4.12
C ILE A 109 -0.80 -7.43 -3.99
N VAL A 110 -0.58 -8.13 -2.90
CA VAL A 110 -1.14 -9.48 -2.66
C VAL A 110 -2.12 -9.55 -1.50
N LEU A 111 -2.06 -8.60 -0.57
CA LEU A 111 -3.03 -8.44 0.53
C LEU A 111 -3.49 -6.99 0.61
N GLY A 112 -4.73 -6.76 0.99
CA GLY A 112 -5.20 -5.39 1.18
C GLY A 112 -6.53 -5.27 1.88
N SER A 113 -6.73 -4.11 2.50
CA SER A 113 -8.03 -3.60 2.88
C SER A 113 -8.77 -3.11 1.63
N MET A 114 -10.05 -3.44 1.55
CA MET A 114 -10.95 -3.03 0.47
C MET A 114 -12.23 -2.52 1.12
N ILE A 115 -12.23 -1.27 1.55
CA ILE A 115 -13.32 -0.72 2.36
C ILE A 115 -14.66 -0.76 1.63
N SER A 116 -14.65 -0.57 0.31
CA SER A 116 -15.83 -0.69 -0.52
C SER A 116 -16.46 -2.09 -0.52
N LEU A 117 -15.71 -3.10 -0.10
CA LEU A 117 -16.17 -4.48 0.06
C LEU A 117 -16.31 -4.88 1.54
N GLY A 118 -16.29 -3.91 2.47
CA GLY A 118 -16.38 -4.17 3.91
C GLY A 118 -15.13 -4.81 4.52
N VAL A 119 -14.00 -4.81 3.81
CA VAL A 119 -12.73 -5.38 4.29
C VAL A 119 -11.86 -4.27 4.82
N SER A 120 -12.00 -3.96 6.11
CA SER A 120 -11.11 -3.02 6.81
C SER A 120 -11.15 -3.26 8.31
N ARG A 121 -10.00 -3.23 8.96
CA ARG A 121 -9.86 -3.29 10.40
C ARG A 121 -8.54 -2.63 10.82
N ALA A 122 -8.60 -1.74 11.80
CA ALA A 122 -7.41 -1.10 12.35
C ALA A 122 -6.38 -2.12 12.85
N GLY A 123 -5.15 -2.00 12.40
CA GLY A 123 -4.04 -2.89 12.74
C GLY A 123 -4.05 -4.23 12.00
N ALA A 124 -4.82 -4.35 10.92
CA ALA A 124 -4.79 -5.51 10.03
C ALA A 124 -4.72 -5.06 8.56
N ILE A 125 -3.84 -5.68 7.79
CA ILE A 125 -3.64 -5.36 6.37
C ILE A 125 -4.90 -5.60 5.55
N GLY A 126 -5.67 -6.65 5.86
CA GLY A 126 -6.87 -6.99 5.12
C GLY A 126 -6.91 -8.45 4.69
N LYS A 127 -7.35 -8.68 3.46
CA LYS A 127 -7.49 -10.01 2.87
C LYS A 127 -6.66 -10.13 1.59
N MET A 128 -6.50 -11.33 1.13
CA MET A 128 -5.90 -11.66 -0.17
C MET A 128 -6.63 -10.93 -1.30
N THR A 129 -5.87 -10.32 -2.20
CA THR A 129 -6.39 -9.68 -3.41
C THR A 129 -6.70 -10.73 -4.48
N ALA A 130 -7.61 -10.39 -5.40
CA ALA A 130 -8.04 -11.33 -6.43
C ALA A 130 -6.88 -11.75 -7.35
N GLY A 131 -6.83 -13.03 -7.70
CA GLY A 131 -5.81 -13.61 -8.58
C GLY A 131 -4.60 -14.19 -7.88
N HIS A 132 -4.44 -13.94 -6.58
CA HIS A 132 -3.33 -14.48 -5.78
C HIS A 132 -3.75 -15.68 -4.92
N THR A 133 -2.77 -16.49 -4.54
CA THR A 133 -2.90 -17.48 -3.47
C THR A 133 -1.88 -17.11 -2.39
N VAL A 134 -2.36 -16.72 -1.22
CA VAL A 134 -1.52 -16.27 -0.11
C VAL A 134 -1.81 -17.10 1.12
N ALA A 135 -0.76 -17.51 1.82
CA ALA A 135 -0.85 -18.23 3.09
C ALA A 135 0.16 -17.70 4.10
N ILE A 136 -0.04 -18.06 5.36
CA ILE A 136 0.99 -17.96 6.40
C ILE A 136 1.67 -19.31 6.49
N ILE A 137 2.97 -19.35 6.31
CA ILE A 137 3.76 -20.59 6.29
C ILE A 137 4.84 -20.62 7.39
N ASP A 138 5.27 -21.83 7.75
CA ASP A 138 6.47 -22.04 8.58
C ASP A 138 7.76 -22.01 7.72
N ALA A 139 8.90 -22.20 8.39
CA ALA A 139 10.21 -22.24 7.75
C ALA A 139 10.41 -23.42 6.77
N HIS A 140 9.50 -24.37 6.74
CA HIS A 140 9.52 -25.53 5.85
C HIS A 140 8.49 -25.44 4.71
N GLY A 141 7.79 -24.31 4.58
CA GLY A 141 6.77 -24.09 3.56
C GLY A 141 5.41 -24.74 3.87
N ARG A 142 5.16 -25.19 5.10
CA ARG A 142 3.86 -25.75 5.49
C ARG A 142 2.92 -24.62 5.92
N GLU A 143 1.70 -24.63 5.41
CA GLU A 143 0.67 -23.68 5.80
C GLU A 143 0.32 -23.80 7.29
N LEU A 144 0.20 -22.67 7.95
CA LEU A 144 -0.14 -22.57 9.36
C LEU A 144 -1.62 -22.20 9.56
N PRO A 145 -2.26 -22.73 10.59
CA PRO A 145 -3.65 -22.41 10.88
C PRO A 145 -3.82 -20.96 11.36
N PRO A 146 -5.04 -20.39 11.22
CA PRO A 146 -5.33 -19.05 11.73
C PRO A 146 -4.96 -18.89 13.20
N GLY A 147 -4.39 -17.72 13.54
CA GLY A 147 -3.91 -17.41 14.90
C GLY A 147 -2.46 -17.81 15.15
N THR A 148 -1.82 -18.53 14.24
CA THR A 148 -0.40 -18.90 14.33
C THR A 148 0.45 -17.90 13.55
N ALA A 149 1.51 -17.36 14.18
CA ALA A 149 2.44 -16.46 13.52
C ALA A 149 3.38 -17.23 12.58
N GLY A 150 3.65 -16.65 11.41
CA GLY A 150 4.54 -17.21 10.40
C GLY A 150 4.90 -16.20 9.32
N GLN A 151 5.41 -16.67 8.20
CA GLN A 151 5.78 -15.85 7.06
C GLN A 151 4.59 -15.69 6.10
N ILE A 152 4.36 -14.46 5.60
CA ILE A 152 3.43 -14.24 4.50
C ILE A 152 4.07 -14.80 3.24
N ALA A 153 3.40 -15.72 2.57
CA ALA A 153 3.90 -16.35 1.36
C ALA A 153 2.86 -16.31 0.22
N VAL A 154 3.36 -16.13 -1.00
CA VAL A 154 2.56 -16.09 -2.23
C VAL A 154 2.91 -17.31 -3.07
N ARG A 155 1.88 -18.06 -3.47
CA ARG A 155 2.08 -19.33 -4.20
C ARG A 155 2.16 -19.10 -5.70
N ARG A 156 3.14 -19.73 -6.33
CA ARG A 156 3.24 -19.80 -7.81
C ARG A 156 2.44 -20.99 -8.39
N PRO A 157 1.95 -20.91 -9.66
CA PRO A 157 2.06 -19.74 -10.54
C PRO A 157 1.17 -18.58 -10.06
N ASP A 158 1.68 -17.36 -10.23
CA ASP A 158 0.96 -16.15 -9.90
C ASP A 158 1.09 -15.16 -11.06
N PRO A 159 0.01 -14.46 -11.47
CA PRO A 159 -0.01 -13.69 -12.72
C PRO A 159 0.93 -12.49 -12.75
N VAL A 160 1.33 -11.98 -11.59
CA VAL A 160 2.20 -10.79 -11.48
C VAL A 160 3.51 -11.07 -10.74
N MET A 161 3.77 -12.34 -10.39
CA MET A 161 5.03 -12.72 -9.75
C MET A 161 6.19 -12.56 -10.71
N PHE A 162 7.31 -12.05 -10.22
CA PHE A 162 8.52 -11.85 -11.00
C PHE A 162 9.06 -13.17 -11.56
N LEU A 163 9.77 -13.09 -12.69
CA LEU A 163 10.39 -14.27 -13.32
C LEU A 163 11.71 -14.66 -12.66
N GLY A 164 12.38 -13.73 -12.01
CA GLY A 164 13.64 -13.92 -11.32
C GLY A 164 14.48 -12.65 -11.30
N TYR A 165 15.54 -12.66 -10.52
CA TYR A 165 16.52 -11.59 -10.48
C TYR A 165 17.49 -11.70 -11.66
N TRP A 166 17.68 -10.59 -12.38
CA TRP A 166 18.58 -10.55 -13.52
C TRP A 166 20.01 -10.93 -13.12
N ASN A 167 20.60 -11.88 -13.86
CA ASN A 167 21.96 -12.43 -13.61
C ASN A 167 22.20 -12.91 -12.16
N ASN A 168 21.16 -13.26 -11.41
CA ASN A 168 21.29 -13.75 -10.04
C ASN A 168 20.35 -14.93 -9.74
N PRO A 169 20.62 -16.11 -10.33
CA PRO A 169 19.77 -17.28 -10.13
C PRO A 169 19.76 -17.79 -8.68
N GLU A 170 20.86 -17.62 -7.96
CA GLU A 170 20.93 -18.04 -6.55
C GLU A 170 19.99 -17.19 -5.67
N ALA A 171 19.96 -15.86 -5.85
CA ALA A 171 19.04 -15.01 -5.12
C ALA A 171 17.58 -15.35 -5.48
N THR A 172 17.32 -15.64 -6.75
CA THR A 172 16.00 -16.11 -7.21
C THR A 172 15.58 -17.38 -6.49
N GLN A 173 16.47 -18.37 -6.43
CA GLN A 173 16.18 -19.64 -5.76
C GLN A 173 15.93 -19.46 -4.26
N ARG A 174 16.74 -18.64 -3.58
CA ARG A 174 16.58 -18.34 -2.13
C ARG A 174 15.27 -17.63 -1.80
N LYS A 175 14.59 -17.02 -2.78
CA LYS A 175 13.31 -16.35 -2.58
C LYS A 175 12.16 -17.33 -2.38
N PHE A 176 12.35 -18.60 -2.69
CA PHE A 176 11.30 -19.62 -2.68
C PHE A 176 11.55 -20.75 -1.68
N ILE A 177 10.48 -21.21 -1.06
CA ILE A 177 10.39 -22.47 -0.32
C ILE A 177 9.38 -23.34 -1.06
N GLY A 178 9.84 -24.26 -1.91
CA GLY A 178 8.98 -25.00 -2.82
C GLY A 178 8.28 -24.07 -3.81
N ASP A 179 6.95 -24.04 -3.77
CA ASP A 179 6.12 -23.13 -4.60
C ASP A 179 5.79 -21.80 -3.92
N TRP A 180 6.23 -21.59 -2.70
CA TRP A 180 5.97 -20.37 -1.92
C TRP A 180 7.14 -19.37 -2.03
N MET A 181 6.80 -18.12 -2.38
CA MET A 181 7.69 -16.97 -2.34
C MET A 181 7.41 -16.15 -1.07
#